data_8dd0ead41c72a63430408fdb45f0f9c3
#
_entry.id   8dd0ead41c72a63430408fdb45f0f9c3
#
_cell.length_a   1.000
_cell.length_b   1.000
_cell.length_c   1.000
_cell.angle_alpha   90.00
_cell.angle_beta   90.00
_cell.angle_gamma   90.00
#
_symmetry.space_group_name_H-M   'P 1'
#
loop_
_entity.id
_entity.type
_entity.pdbx_description
1 polymer ?
#
loop_
_entity_poly.entity_id
_entity_poly.type
_entity_poly.pdbx_seq_one_letter_code
_entity_poly.pdbx_strand_id
1 'polypeptide(L)'
;MEEGKYSQSVIYRMIFAIFLSAAVIAWNYRLLLKLYYVEQWTHVGMILNAGIILLFLSGIVRVMVLLFRYRFEEKNIATFVGNIRQDKENLDEFVHPDSMIGVRYSMLRTMWEKSYQINHGSLASVLVAQQSTLASYPRYVHNTLILTGMLGTIISLAIALSGASDLLQSLTDTSGMGTVISGMSSALSTTMTAMFAYVFFGYFYGKLSDCQTHVIQQVERVTATSLVPRFSSTEEQMASRLTSLGKKLEAMVTGLSGTQSSIGEASRALEAVIKGHLQDWEEISVSLKKIDQTMKQGFRL
;
A
#
# COMPACT_ATOMS: atom_id res chain seq x y z
N MET A 1 15.59 -19.19 17.86
CA MET A 1 14.45 -19.71 18.63
C MET A 1 13.65 -18.64 19.39
N GLU A 2 13.86 -17.34 19.13
CA GLU A 2 13.12 -16.24 19.78
C GLU A 2 12.16 -15.48 18.83
N GLU A 3 12.02 -15.96 17.60
CA GLU A 3 11.36 -15.21 16.53
C GLU A 3 9.82 -15.06 16.65
N GLY A 4 9.17 -15.79 17.54
CA GLY A 4 7.70 -15.74 17.70
C GLY A 4 7.18 -14.97 18.92
N LYS A 5 8.04 -14.26 19.66
CA LYS A 5 7.67 -13.64 20.94
C LYS A 5 7.71 -12.11 20.97
N TYR A 6 8.08 -11.44 19.86
CA TYR A 6 8.26 -9.99 19.88
C TYR A 6 6.94 -9.25 20.11
N SER A 7 5.93 -9.50 19.28
CA SER A 7 4.59 -8.93 19.45
C SER A 7 3.96 -9.26 20.80
N GLN A 8 4.21 -10.49 21.29
CA GLN A 8 3.71 -10.92 22.60
C GLN A 8 4.30 -10.10 23.74
N SER A 9 5.62 -9.86 23.69
CA SER A 9 6.31 -9.01 24.69
C SER A 9 5.79 -7.56 24.66
N VAL A 10 5.54 -7.02 23.46
CA VAL A 10 4.97 -5.67 23.29
C VAL A 10 3.55 -5.59 23.87
N ILE A 11 2.71 -6.60 23.61
CA ILE A 11 1.34 -6.67 24.14
C ILE A 11 1.35 -6.69 25.67
N TYR A 12 2.19 -7.53 26.31
CA TYR A 12 2.29 -7.58 27.76
C TYR A 12 2.75 -6.25 28.36
N ARG A 13 3.76 -5.62 27.79
CA ARG A 13 4.22 -4.28 28.22
C ARG A 13 3.10 -3.24 28.08
N MET A 14 2.33 -3.30 27.02
CA MET A 14 1.21 -2.38 26.78
C MET A 14 0.10 -2.60 27.82
N ILE A 15 -0.32 -3.83 28.05
CA ILE A 15 -1.33 -4.15 29.08
C ILE A 15 -0.84 -3.71 30.46
N PHE A 16 0.43 -3.96 30.79
CA PHE A 16 1.03 -3.52 32.05
C PHE A 16 1.03 -1.98 32.18
N ALA A 17 1.40 -1.26 31.13
CA ALA A 17 1.39 0.21 31.14
C ALA A 17 -0.03 0.78 31.24
N ILE A 18 -1.02 0.18 30.58
CA ILE A 18 -2.44 0.56 30.72
C ILE A 18 -2.91 0.31 32.16
N PHE A 19 -2.55 -0.84 32.73
CA PHE A 19 -2.90 -1.17 34.11
C PHE A 19 -2.24 -0.22 35.10
N LEU A 20 -0.96 0.09 34.90
CA LEU A 20 -0.22 1.03 35.73
C LEU A 20 -0.83 2.44 35.66
N SER A 21 -1.17 2.92 34.43
CA SER A 21 -1.82 4.23 34.28
C SER A 21 -3.20 4.26 34.92
N ALA A 22 -4.00 3.19 34.81
CA ALA A 22 -5.29 3.06 35.47
C ALA A 22 -5.14 3.05 37.00
N ALA A 23 -4.11 2.38 37.54
CA ALA A 23 -3.81 2.38 39.00
C ALA A 23 -3.42 3.76 39.49
N VAL A 24 -2.59 4.52 38.74
CA VAL A 24 -2.23 5.90 39.09
C VAL A 24 -3.45 6.83 39.05
N ILE A 25 -4.32 6.69 38.07
CA ILE A 25 -5.60 7.42 37.98
C ILE A 25 -6.50 7.08 39.16
N ALA A 26 -6.64 5.80 39.49
CA ALA A 26 -7.43 5.36 40.62
C ALA A 26 -6.88 5.85 41.99
N TRP A 27 -5.55 5.85 42.13
CA TRP A 27 -4.89 6.38 43.35
C TRP A 27 -5.13 7.89 43.52
N ASN A 28 -5.10 8.65 42.44
CA ASN A 28 -5.30 10.10 42.45
C ASN A 28 -6.74 10.53 42.13
N TYR A 29 -7.70 9.61 42.19
CA TYR A 29 -9.11 9.81 41.84
C TYR A 29 -9.72 11.07 42.46
N ARG A 30 -9.47 11.34 43.77
CA ARG A 30 -10.01 12.52 44.49
C ARG A 30 -9.45 13.83 43.94
N LEU A 31 -8.18 13.85 43.58
CA LEU A 31 -7.50 15.03 43.00
C LEU A 31 -8.00 15.29 41.58
N LEU A 32 -8.16 14.24 40.81
CA LEU A 32 -8.71 14.31 39.45
C LEU A 32 -10.15 14.77 39.41
N LEU A 33 -11.01 14.23 40.33
CA LEU A 33 -12.39 14.69 40.46
C LEU A 33 -12.47 16.19 40.83
N LYS A 34 -11.62 16.67 41.74
CA LYS A 34 -11.56 18.07 42.08
C LYS A 34 -11.18 18.94 40.92
N LEU A 35 -10.14 18.54 40.17
CA LEU A 35 -9.61 19.28 39.03
C LEU A 35 -10.56 19.29 37.81
N TYR A 36 -11.25 18.18 37.57
CA TYR A 36 -12.09 18.00 36.37
C TYR A 36 -13.57 18.26 36.60
N TYR A 37 -14.09 18.11 37.83
CA TYR A 37 -15.54 18.18 38.11
C TYR A 37 -15.93 19.40 38.92
N VAL A 38 -15.12 19.77 39.91
CA VAL A 38 -15.51 20.83 40.87
C VAL A 38 -15.16 22.22 40.38
N GLU A 39 -14.07 22.34 39.60
CA GLU A 39 -13.56 23.65 39.10
C GLU A 39 -13.99 23.96 37.65
N GLN A 40 -14.57 23.02 36.93
CA GLN A 40 -15.08 23.23 35.58
C GLN A 40 -16.58 23.51 35.57
N TRP A 41 -16.97 24.73 35.83
CA TRP A 41 -18.37 25.19 35.71
C TRP A 41 -18.83 25.30 34.23
N THR A 42 -17.93 25.15 33.28
CA THR A 42 -18.23 25.30 31.84
C THR A 42 -18.37 23.94 31.17
N HIS A 43 -19.58 23.62 30.71
CA HIS A 43 -19.87 22.38 29.94
C HIS A 43 -18.93 22.16 28.77
N VAL A 44 -18.36 23.21 28.17
CA VAL A 44 -17.46 23.16 27.02
C VAL A 44 -16.13 22.45 27.37
N GLY A 45 -15.50 22.77 28.50
CA GLY A 45 -14.27 22.10 28.93
C GLY A 45 -14.46 20.60 29.17
N MET A 46 -15.60 20.23 29.75
CA MET A 46 -15.96 18.81 29.97
C MET A 46 -16.17 18.06 28.66
N ILE A 47 -16.86 18.64 27.66
CA ILE A 47 -17.07 18.05 26.34
C ILE A 47 -15.74 17.88 25.61
N LEU A 48 -14.85 18.87 25.64
CA LEU A 48 -13.53 18.81 25.01
C LEU A 48 -12.66 17.71 25.62
N ASN A 49 -12.58 17.64 26.96
CA ASN A 49 -11.83 16.59 27.65
C ASN A 49 -12.40 15.20 27.37
N ALA A 50 -13.73 15.05 27.36
CA ALA A 50 -14.40 13.79 27.01
C ALA A 50 -14.06 13.39 25.55
N GLY A 51 -14.04 14.34 24.61
CA GLY A 51 -13.64 14.11 23.23
C GLY A 51 -12.20 13.62 23.10
N ILE A 52 -11.25 14.24 23.83
CA ILE A 52 -9.85 13.82 23.85
C ILE A 52 -9.71 12.39 24.39
N ILE A 53 -10.38 12.08 25.50
CA ILE A 53 -10.35 10.74 26.13
C ILE A 53 -10.95 9.70 25.17
N LEU A 54 -12.07 10.00 24.53
CA LEU A 54 -12.74 9.10 23.60
C LEU A 54 -11.86 8.82 22.37
N LEU A 55 -11.24 9.86 21.80
CA LEU A 55 -10.30 9.73 20.70
C LEU A 55 -9.09 8.87 21.10
N PHE A 56 -8.53 9.11 22.29
CA PHE A 56 -7.44 8.33 22.84
C PHE A 56 -7.81 6.85 23.00
N LEU A 57 -8.96 6.55 23.62
CA LEU A 57 -9.43 5.18 23.81
C LEU A 57 -9.67 4.46 22.49
N SER A 58 -10.30 5.13 21.52
CA SER A 58 -10.51 4.56 20.19
C SER A 58 -9.18 4.20 19.49
N GLY A 59 -8.18 5.07 19.65
CA GLY A 59 -6.83 4.82 19.16
C GLY A 59 -6.16 3.62 19.82
N ILE A 60 -6.22 3.53 21.16
CA ILE A 60 -5.65 2.41 21.93
C ILE A 60 -6.31 1.08 21.53
N VAL A 61 -7.64 1.04 21.39
CA VAL A 61 -8.35 -0.16 20.93
C VAL A 61 -7.85 -0.58 19.54
N ARG A 62 -7.68 0.37 18.63
CA ARG A 62 -7.19 0.08 17.28
C ARG A 62 -5.76 -0.44 17.29
N VAL A 63 -4.88 0.16 18.09
CA VAL A 63 -3.48 -0.31 18.27
C VAL A 63 -3.47 -1.74 18.81
N MET A 64 -4.32 -2.04 19.81
CA MET A 64 -4.44 -3.37 20.38
C MET A 64 -4.87 -4.41 19.33
N VAL A 65 -5.91 -4.11 18.54
CA VAL A 65 -6.40 -4.99 17.47
C VAL A 65 -5.29 -5.28 16.45
N LEU A 66 -4.52 -4.26 16.05
CA LEU A 66 -3.41 -4.42 15.11
C LEU A 66 -2.28 -5.27 15.70
N LEU A 67 -1.93 -5.08 16.98
CA LEU A 67 -0.92 -5.89 17.66
C LEU A 67 -1.33 -7.37 17.76
N PHE A 68 -2.61 -7.67 18.04
CA PHE A 68 -3.12 -9.03 18.00
C PHE A 68 -3.03 -9.64 16.60
N ARG A 69 -3.33 -8.85 15.56
CA ARG A 69 -3.17 -9.27 14.16
C ARG A 69 -1.71 -9.60 13.85
N TYR A 70 -0.77 -8.74 14.22
CA TYR A 70 0.66 -9.00 13.98
C TYR A 70 1.18 -10.22 14.76
N ARG A 71 0.69 -10.45 15.98
CA ARG A 71 0.98 -11.69 16.72
C ARG A 71 0.50 -12.94 15.98
N PHE A 72 -0.69 -12.89 15.37
CA PHE A 72 -1.20 -13.98 14.55
C PHE A 72 -0.31 -14.21 13.32
N GLU A 73 0.13 -13.14 12.66
CA GLU A 73 1.05 -13.23 11.53
C GLU A 73 2.41 -13.82 11.92
N GLU A 74 3.01 -13.39 13.02
CA GLU A 74 4.27 -13.99 13.54
C GLU A 74 4.14 -15.51 13.76
N LYS A 75 3.01 -15.94 14.34
CA LYS A 75 2.74 -17.35 14.54
C LYS A 75 2.64 -18.12 13.21
N ASN A 76 1.94 -17.56 12.23
CA ASN A 76 1.81 -18.17 10.91
C ASN A 76 3.15 -18.28 10.19
N ILE A 77 3.99 -17.24 10.25
CA ILE A 77 5.34 -17.25 9.69
C ILE A 77 6.19 -18.33 10.37
N ALA A 78 6.16 -18.43 11.70
CA ALA A 78 6.92 -19.44 12.44
C ALA A 78 6.49 -20.88 12.08
N THR A 79 5.18 -21.12 11.95
CA THR A 79 4.64 -22.40 11.53
C THR A 79 5.06 -22.73 10.09
N PHE A 80 5.00 -21.77 9.19
CA PHE A 80 5.40 -21.92 7.81
C PHE A 80 6.90 -22.27 7.67
N VAL A 81 7.77 -21.55 8.37
CA VAL A 81 9.20 -21.83 8.40
C VAL A 81 9.49 -23.23 8.97
N GLY A 82 8.75 -23.64 10.00
CA GLY A 82 8.85 -24.99 10.56
C GLY A 82 8.52 -26.08 9.54
N ASN A 83 7.47 -25.88 8.75
CA ASN A 83 7.05 -26.83 7.72
C ASN A 83 8.02 -26.89 6.53
N ILE A 84 8.60 -25.74 6.13
CA ILE A 84 9.65 -25.71 5.10
C ILE A 84 10.88 -26.52 5.54
N ARG A 85 11.30 -26.40 6.82
CA ARG A 85 12.46 -27.15 7.35
C ARG A 85 12.24 -28.66 7.39
N GLN A 86 10.99 -29.10 7.47
CA GLN A 86 10.61 -30.51 7.44
C GLN A 86 10.43 -31.06 6.02
N ASP A 87 10.74 -30.26 5.00
CA ASP A 87 10.68 -30.60 3.57
C ASP A 87 9.33 -31.20 3.14
N LYS A 88 8.23 -30.68 3.71
CA LYS A 88 6.89 -31.10 3.34
C LYS A 88 6.56 -30.59 1.94
N GLU A 89 6.22 -31.50 1.04
CA GLU A 89 5.93 -31.22 -0.37
C GLU A 89 4.68 -30.35 -0.54
N ASN A 90 3.65 -30.54 0.30
CA ASN A 90 2.38 -29.80 0.21
C ASN A 90 2.34 -28.64 1.21
N LEU A 91 2.99 -27.53 0.87
CA LEU A 91 2.94 -26.30 1.68
C LEU A 91 1.56 -25.63 1.68
N ASP A 92 0.73 -25.87 0.65
CA ASP A 92 -0.59 -25.30 0.47
C ASP A 92 -1.56 -25.63 1.62
N GLU A 93 -1.46 -26.81 2.18
CA GLU A 93 -2.36 -27.31 3.24
C GLU A 93 -2.07 -26.69 4.63
N PHE A 94 -0.87 -26.16 4.80
CA PHE A 94 -0.38 -25.65 6.09
C PHE A 94 -0.29 -24.13 6.17
N VAL A 95 -0.64 -23.42 5.10
CA VAL A 95 -0.56 -21.96 5.03
C VAL A 95 -1.97 -21.38 5.11
N HIS A 96 -2.19 -20.53 6.13
CA HIS A 96 -3.44 -19.80 6.21
C HIS A 96 -3.53 -18.82 5.02
N PRO A 97 -4.57 -18.94 4.14
CA PRO A 97 -4.63 -18.18 2.88
C PRO A 97 -4.62 -16.66 3.09
N ASP A 98 -5.21 -16.17 4.19
CA ASP A 98 -5.30 -14.75 4.51
C ASP A 98 -4.07 -14.19 5.25
N SER A 99 -3.07 -15.04 5.58
CA SER A 99 -1.84 -14.57 6.20
C SER A 99 -0.92 -13.88 5.19
N MET A 100 -0.08 -12.95 5.67
CA MET A 100 0.88 -12.23 4.80
C MET A 100 1.78 -13.21 4.04
N ILE A 101 2.26 -14.26 4.71
CA ILE A 101 3.10 -15.28 4.08
C ILE A 101 2.30 -16.15 3.10
N GLY A 102 1.01 -16.43 3.40
CA GLY A 102 0.14 -17.18 2.51
C GLY A 102 -0.17 -16.43 1.21
N VAL A 103 -0.53 -15.16 1.33
CA VAL A 103 -0.74 -14.28 0.18
C VAL A 103 0.54 -14.18 -0.66
N ARG A 104 1.71 -14.06 -0.01
CA ARG A 104 3.00 -14.01 -0.69
C ARG A 104 3.29 -15.30 -1.45
N TYR A 105 3.07 -16.44 -0.80
CA TYR A 105 3.25 -17.75 -1.41
C TYR A 105 2.33 -17.96 -2.63
N SER A 106 1.06 -17.62 -2.51
CA SER A 106 0.10 -17.74 -3.62
C SER A 106 0.44 -16.84 -4.81
N MET A 107 0.93 -15.60 -4.55
CA MET A 107 1.41 -14.70 -5.59
C MET A 107 2.62 -15.28 -6.33
N LEU A 108 3.62 -15.77 -5.60
CA LEU A 108 4.82 -16.38 -6.19
C LEU A 108 4.48 -17.62 -7.01
N ARG A 109 3.59 -18.47 -6.50
CA ARG A 109 3.10 -19.65 -7.22
C ARG A 109 2.40 -19.27 -8.52
N THR A 110 1.50 -18.30 -8.48
CA THR A 110 0.81 -17.80 -9.68
C THR A 110 1.77 -17.23 -10.71
N MET A 111 2.79 -16.50 -10.25
CA MET A 111 3.83 -15.96 -11.14
C MET A 111 4.66 -17.09 -11.76
N TRP A 112 4.99 -18.11 -10.99
CA TRP A 112 5.73 -19.28 -11.47
C TRP A 112 4.93 -20.08 -12.48
N GLU A 113 3.65 -20.40 -12.21
CA GLU A 113 2.75 -21.14 -13.12
C GLU A 113 2.57 -20.40 -14.46
N LYS A 114 2.54 -19.07 -14.43
CA LYS A 114 2.42 -18.22 -15.64
C LYS A 114 3.77 -17.87 -16.28
N SER A 115 4.88 -18.40 -15.78
CA SER A 115 6.23 -18.10 -16.24
C SER A 115 6.57 -16.59 -16.23
N TYR A 116 6.00 -15.82 -15.30
CA TYR A 116 6.34 -14.42 -15.12
C TYR A 116 7.67 -14.26 -14.40
N GLN A 117 8.39 -13.20 -14.76
CA GLN A 117 9.63 -12.87 -14.06
C GLN A 117 9.31 -12.38 -12.63
N ILE A 118 9.86 -13.07 -11.63
CA ILE A 118 9.68 -12.72 -10.23
C ILE A 118 10.56 -11.50 -9.92
N ASN A 119 9.92 -10.34 -9.70
CA ASN A 119 10.59 -9.14 -9.22
C ASN A 119 10.35 -9.01 -7.71
N HIS A 120 11.34 -9.43 -6.92
CA HIS A 120 11.29 -9.39 -5.46
C HIS A 120 11.07 -7.98 -4.90
N GLY A 121 11.70 -6.95 -5.51
CA GLY A 121 11.56 -5.56 -5.06
C GLY A 121 10.14 -5.00 -5.22
N SER A 122 9.47 -5.32 -6.33
CA SER A 122 8.08 -4.90 -6.52
C SER A 122 7.12 -5.59 -5.55
N LEU A 123 7.34 -6.86 -5.26
CA LEU A 123 6.55 -7.59 -4.27
C LEU A 123 6.73 -7.02 -2.86
N ALA A 124 7.96 -6.66 -2.48
CA ALA A 124 8.26 -6.03 -1.19
C ALA A 124 7.55 -4.68 -1.06
N SER A 125 7.60 -3.83 -2.09
CA SER A 125 6.95 -2.52 -2.07
C SER A 125 5.42 -2.61 -1.94
N VAL A 126 4.78 -3.57 -2.59
CA VAL A 126 3.33 -3.83 -2.46
C VAL A 126 2.98 -4.22 -1.02
N LEU A 127 3.76 -5.09 -0.37
CA LEU A 127 3.53 -5.47 1.01
C LEU A 127 3.66 -4.28 1.97
N VAL A 128 4.71 -3.47 1.81
CA VAL A 128 4.92 -2.25 2.62
C VAL A 128 3.76 -1.28 2.42
N ALA A 129 3.32 -1.03 1.20
CA ALA A 129 2.19 -0.15 0.89
C ALA A 129 0.89 -0.64 1.54
N GLN A 130 0.59 -1.93 1.45
CA GLN A 130 -0.58 -2.53 2.07
C GLN A 130 -0.56 -2.40 3.60
N GLN A 131 0.59 -2.63 4.22
CA GLN A 131 0.72 -2.52 5.67
C GLN A 131 0.69 -1.06 6.15
N SER A 132 1.21 -0.11 5.39
CA SER A 132 1.17 1.32 5.76
C SER A 132 -0.26 1.86 5.87
N THR A 133 -1.18 1.33 5.05
CA THR A 133 -2.60 1.69 5.09
C THR A 133 -3.27 1.28 6.42
N LEU A 134 -2.89 0.16 7.00
CA LEU A 134 -3.44 -0.31 8.29
C LEU A 134 -3.03 0.60 9.46
N ALA A 135 -1.85 1.21 9.39
CA ALA A 135 -1.33 2.12 10.41
C ALA A 135 -1.83 3.57 10.26
N SER A 136 -2.61 3.89 9.23
CA SER A 136 -3.07 5.27 8.96
C SER A 136 -3.98 5.81 10.06
N TYR A 137 -4.90 4.99 10.60
CA TYR A 137 -5.80 5.41 11.67
C TYR A 137 -5.06 5.72 13.00
N PRO A 138 -4.17 4.85 13.53
CA PRO A 138 -3.35 5.21 14.68
C PRO A 138 -2.52 6.48 14.47
N ARG A 139 -1.96 6.69 13.28
CA ARG A 139 -1.24 7.91 12.92
C ARG A 139 -2.14 9.13 12.96
N TYR A 140 -3.35 9.03 12.42
CA TYR A 140 -4.34 10.09 12.46
C TYR A 140 -4.69 10.46 13.92
N VAL A 141 -4.99 9.47 14.77
CA VAL A 141 -5.29 9.69 16.19
C VAL A 141 -4.14 10.38 16.89
N HIS A 142 -2.90 9.92 16.70
CA HIS A 142 -1.70 10.51 17.29
C HIS A 142 -1.58 12.00 16.97
N ASN A 143 -1.70 12.36 15.69
CA ASN A 143 -1.59 13.74 15.25
C ASN A 143 -2.77 14.61 15.73
N THR A 144 -3.98 14.03 15.76
CA THR A 144 -5.20 14.75 16.12
C THR A 144 -5.26 15.03 17.63
N LEU A 145 -4.70 14.16 18.49
CA LEU A 145 -4.69 14.37 19.93
C LEU A 145 -4.08 15.71 20.34
N ILE A 146 -2.92 16.06 19.79
CA ILE A 146 -2.26 17.33 20.13
C ILE A 146 -3.04 18.52 19.55
N LEU A 147 -3.55 18.40 18.32
CA LEU A 147 -4.35 19.46 17.69
C LEU A 147 -5.67 19.71 18.44
N THR A 148 -6.31 18.67 18.94
CA THR A 148 -7.52 18.81 19.76
C THR A 148 -7.25 19.52 21.07
N GLY A 149 -6.07 19.27 21.70
CA GLY A 149 -5.65 19.99 22.89
C GLY A 149 -5.45 21.48 22.62
N MET A 150 -4.77 21.82 21.52
CA MET A 150 -4.57 23.22 21.11
C MET A 150 -5.90 23.92 20.80
N LEU A 151 -6.80 23.23 20.06
CA LEU A 151 -8.14 23.75 19.79
C LEU A 151 -8.91 23.98 21.07
N GLY A 152 -8.82 23.07 22.03
CA GLY A 152 -9.44 23.19 23.34
C GLY A 152 -8.98 24.43 24.12
N THR A 153 -7.67 24.75 24.08
CA THR A 153 -7.17 25.99 24.71
C THR A 153 -7.71 27.24 24.04
N ILE A 154 -7.74 27.28 22.72
CA ILE A 154 -8.24 28.45 21.96
C ILE A 154 -9.71 28.72 22.33
N ILE A 155 -10.56 27.67 22.31
CA ILE A 155 -11.97 27.80 22.66
C ILE A 155 -12.15 28.25 24.11
N SER A 156 -11.41 27.64 25.04
CA SER A 156 -11.53 27.95 26.48
C SER A 156 -11.03 29.37 26.80
N LEU A 157 -9.98 29.85 26.13
CA LEU A 157 -9.51 31.23 26.26
C LEU A 157 -10.49 32.24 25.64
N ALA A 158 -11.16 31.89 24.53
CA ALA A 158 -12.20 32.74 23.96
C ALA A 158 -13.38 32.94 24.94
N ILE A 159 -13.76 31.87 25.65
CA ILE A 159 -14.78 31.94 26.73
C ILE A 159 -14.30 32.82 27.90
N ALA A 160 -13.04 32.68 28.32
CA ALA A 160 -12.47 33.52 29.35
C ALA A 160 -12.48 35.01 28.97
N LEU A 161 -12.15 35.30 27.72
CA LEU A 161 -12.14 36.67 27.21
C LEU A 161 -13.56 37.29 27.14
N SER A 162 -14.60 36.48 26.79
CA SER A 162 -15.99 36.90 26.87
C SER A 162 -16.37 37.28 28.30
N GLY A 163 -16.00 36.47 29.31
CA GLY A 163 -16.24 36.79 30.71
C GLY A 163 -15.51 38.07 31.17
N ALA A 164 -14.32 38.33 30.65
CA ALA A 164 -13.60 39.60 30.94
C ALA A 164 -14.28 40.83 30.32
N SER A 165 -14.90 40.67 29.13
CA SER A 165 -15.71 41.73 28.51
C SER A 165 -16.95 42.07 29.36
N ASP A 166 -17.62 41.07 29.92
CA ASP A 166 -18.78 41.26 30.80
C ASP A 166 -18.41 42.01 32.08
N LEU A 167 -17.22 41.76 32.65
CA LEU A 167 -16.71 42.47 33.82
C LEU A 167 -16.45 43.97 33.54
N LEU A 168 -16.03 44.30 32.32
CA LEU A 168 -15.78 45.71 31.94
C LEU A 168 -17.10 46.47 31.69
N GLN A 169 -18.17 45.78 31.35
CA GLN A 169 -19.46 46.40 31.08
C GLN A 169 -20.27 46.61 32.37
N SER A 170 -20.08 45.78 33.40
CA SER A 170 -20.83 45.87 34.68
C SER A 170 -19.87 45.77 35.84
N LEU A 171 -19.50 46.94 36.42
CA LEU A 171 -18.56 47.06 37.57
C LEU A 171 -19.15 46.44 38.88
N THR A 172 -20.40 46.11 38.92
CA THR A 172 -21.10 45.54 40.09
C THR A 172 -21.34 44.06 40.05
N ASP A 173 -21.17 43.40 38.84
CA ASP A 173 -21.44 41.99 38.65
C ASP A 173 -20.14 41.16 38.65
N THR A 174 -19.96 40.35 39.68
CA THR A 174 -18.81 39.45 39.83
C THR A 174 -18.93 38.13 39.03
N SER A 175 -20.02 37.91 38.30
CA SER A 175 -20.26 36.68 37.52
C SER A 175 -19.24 36.51 36.40
N GLY A 176 -18.82 37.58 35.74
CA GLY A 176 -17.78 37.58 34.71
C GLY A 176 -16.42 37.04 35.19
N MET A 177 -16.05 37.29 36.48
CA MET A 177 -14.83 36.77 37.08
C MET A 177 -14.84 35.24 37.16
N GLY A 178 -15.98 34.64 37.49
CA GLY A 178 -16.14 33.17 37.49
C GLY A 178 -15.94 32.57 36.09
N THR A 179 -16.46 33.23 35.07
CA THR A 179 -16.28 32.80 33.65
C THR A 179 -14.83 32.89 33.21
N VAL A 180 -14.11 33.96 33.58
CA VAL A 180 -12.67 34.11 33.27
C VAL A 180 -11.86 32.96 33.90
N ILE A 181 -12.03 32.76 35.22
CA ILE A 181 -11.30 31.72 35.97
C ILE A 181 -11.62 30.33 35.41
N SER A 182 -12.90 30.04 35.15
CA SER A 182 -13.34 28.75 34.59
C SER A 182 -12.79 28.52 33.19
N GLY A 183 -12.79 29.53 32.32
CA GLY A 183 -12.22 29.44 30.97
C GLY A 183 -10.71 29.18 30.99
N MET A 184 -9.97 29.85 31.86
CA MET A 184 -8.53 29.64 32.04
C MET A 184 -8.24 28.24 32.61
N SER A 185 -9.00 27.79 33.61
CA SER A 185 -8.87 26.44 34.18
C SER A 185 -9.16 25.36 33.14
N SER A 186 -10.21 25.53 32.33
CA SER A 186 -10.55 24.63 31.23
C SER A 186 -9.45 24.58 30.16
N ALA A 187 -8.85 25.73 29.79
CA ALA A 187 -7.76 25.78 28.83
C ALA A 187 -6.56 24.96 29.31
N LEU A 188 -6.16 25.14 30.57
CA LEU A 188 -5.03 24.42 31.14
C LEU A 188 -5.32 22.92 31.26
N SER A 189 -6.50 22.55 31.71
CA SER A 189 -6.96 21.16 31.88
C SER A 189 -7.00 20.41 30.54
N THR A 190 -7.56 21.00 29.48
CA THR A 190 -7.65 20.36 28.15
C THR A 190 -6.28 20.13 27.54
N THR A 191 -5.37 21.12 27.66
CA THR A 191 -3.99 20.97 27.16
C THR A 191 -3.24 19.89 27.90
N MET A 192 -3.33 19.88 29.22
CA MET A 192 -2.67 18.88 30.06
C MET A 192 -3.16 17.47 29.69
N THR A 193 -4.48 17.28 29.56
CA THR A 193 -5.08 16.00 29.17
C THR A 193 -4.60 15.54 27.80
N ALA A 194 -4.65 16.44 26.82
CA ALA A 194 -4.21 16.13 25.45
C ALA A 194 -2.72 15.80 25.40
N MET A 195 -1.88 16.50 26.13
CA MET A 195 -0.42 16.29 26.16
C MET A 195 -0.08 14.93 26.79
N PHE A 196 -0.72 14.56 27.91
CA PHE A 196 -0.55 13.24 28.48
C PHE A 196 -1.03 12.15 27.54
N ALA A 197 -2.23 12.30 26.96
CA ALA A 197 -2.76 11.36 26.00
C ALA A 197 -1.84 11.20 24.76
N TYR A 198 -1.31 12.31 24.23
CA TYR A 198 -0.41 12.33 23.10
C TYR A 198 0.90 11.58 23.36
N VAL A 199 1.59 11.89 24.49
CA VAL A 199 2.86 11.24 24.83
C VAL A 199 2.65 9.73 25.07
N PHE A 200 1.63 9.38 25.83
CA PHE A 200 1.33 8.00 26.14
C PHE A 200 0.93 7.21 24.90
N PHE A 201 0.07 7.77 24.06
CA PHE A 201 -0.32 7.16 22.80
C PHE A 201 0.86 7.04 21.82
N GLY A 202 1.73 8.06 21.76
CA GLY A 202 2.92 8.08 20.91
C GLY A 202 3.87 6.91 21.19
N TYR A 203 4.05 6.57 22.48
CA TYR A 203 4.83 5.40 22.86
C TYR A 203 4.25 4.09 22.27
N PHE A 204 2.94 3.88 22.36
CA PHE A 204 2.31 2.66 21.82
C PHE A 204 2.26 2.64 20.30
N TYR A 205 2.05 3.80 19.68
CA TYR A 205 2.11 3.93 18.24
C TYR A 205 3.53 3.62 17.70
N GLY A 206 4.58 4.10 18.39
CA GLY A 206 5.96 3.72 18.08
C GLY A 206 6.17 2.19 18.17
N LYS A 207 5.70 1.56 19.26
CA LYS A 207 5.81 0.11 19.43
C LYS A 207 5.02 -0.69 18.38
N LEU A 208 3.86 -0.19 17.95
CA LEU A 208 3.10 -0.76 16.85
C LEU A 208 3.91 -0.71 15.54
N SER A 209 4.54 0.43 15.25
CA SER A 209 5.39 0.63 14.06
C SER A 209 6.60 -0.31 14.07
N ASP A 210 7.26 -0.47 15.22
CA ASP A 210 8.35 -1.44 15.39
C ASP A 210 7.89 -2.87 15.08
N CYS A 211 6.73 -3.27 15.64
CA CYS A 211 6.16 -4.59 15.43
C CYS A 211 5.79 -4.82 13.95
N GLN A 212 5.17 -3.85 13.31
CA GLN A 212 4.84 -3.88 11.88
C GLN A 212 6.09 -4.09 11.03
N THR A 213 7.13 -3.30 11.26
CA THR A 213 8.40 -3.40 10.53
C THR A 213 9.06 -4.76 10.74
N HIS A 214 9.04 -5.28 11.98
CA HIS A 214 9.60 -6.59 12.29
C HIS A 214 8.88 -7.72 11.53
N VAL A 215 7.54 -7.72 11.49
CA VAL A 215 6.77 -8.74 10.76
C VAL A 215 7.03 -8.66 9.25
N ILE A 216 7.06 -7.44 8.67
CA ILE A 216 7.40 -7.25 7.25
C ILE A 216 8.79 -7.81 6.95
N GLN A 217 9.80 -7.50 7.78
CA GLN A 217 11.16 -8.01 7.61
C GLN A 217 11.22 -9.54 7.70
N GLN A 218 10.44 -10.17 8.58
CA GLN A 218 10.36 -11.63 8.66
C GLN A 218 9.76 -12.23 7.38
N VAL A 219 8.65 -11.69 6.87
CA VAL A 219 8.04 -12.14 5.61
C VAL A 219 9.03 -12.01 4.45
N GLU A 220 9.70 -10.84 4.33
CA GLU A 220 10.67 -10.61 3.26
C GLU A 220 11.89 -11.54 3.37
N ARG A 221 12.40 -11.75 4.57
CA ARG A 221 13.51 -12.70 4.82
C ARG A 221 13.12 -14.10 4.39
N VAL A 222 11.97 -14.62 4.84
CA VAL A 222 11.49 -15.97 4.47
C VAL A 222 11.24 -16.06 2.96
N THR A 223 10.69 -15.01 2.37
CA THR A 223 10.49 -14.94 0.92
C THR A 223 11.81 -15.06 0.17
N ALA A 224 12.81 -14.26 0.53
CA ALA A 224 14.10 -14.22 -0.15
C ALA A 224 14.93 -15.51 0.05
N THR A 225 14.91 -16.07 1.26
CA THR A 225 15.78 -17.23 1.60
C THR A 225 15.16 -18.58 1.28
N SER A 226 13.83 -18.69 1.28
CA SER A 226 13.15 -19.99 1.19
C SER A 226 12.18 -20.10 0.02
N LEU A 227 11.42 -19.03 -0.29
CA LEU A 227 10.42 -19.10 -1.34
C LEU A 227 11.01 -18.80 -2.73
N VAL A 228 11.75 -17.70 -2.88
CA VAL A 228 12.32 -17.31 -4.18
C VAL A 228 13.22 -18.41 -4.75
N PRO A 229 14.15 -19.05 -4.01
CA PRO A 229 14.95 -20.13 -4.57
C PRO A 229 14.13 -21.32 -5.06
N ARG A 230 13.01 -21.62 -4.39
CA ARG A 230 12.11 -22.74 -4.77
C ARG A 230 11.37 -22.47 -6.09
N PHE A 231 10.99 -21.22 -6.34
CA PHE A 231 10.28 -20.80 -7.56
C PHE A 231 11.23 -20.29 -8.66
N SER A 232 12.49 -20.06 -8.35
CA SER A 232 13.52 -19.60 -9.29
C SER A 232 14.47 -20.70 -9.74
N SER A 233 13.99 -21.94 -9.89
CA SER A 233 14.82 -23.02 -10.47
C SER A 233 15.24 -22.57 -11.89
N THR A 234 16.42 -21.93 -11.92
CA THR A 234 16.95 -21.18 -13.07
C THR A 234 17.13 -22.06 -14.31
N GLU A 235 17.39 -23.35 -14.12
CA GLU A 235 17.62 -24.29 -15.21
C GLU A 235 16.32 -24.67 -15.94
N GLU A 236 15.24 -25.00 -15.26
CA GLU A 236 13.95 -25.34 -15.88
C GLU A 236 13.29 -24.14 -16.55
N GLN A 237 13.37 -22.95 -15.95
CA GLN A 237 12.87 -21.73 -16.56
C GLN A 237 13.68 -21.34 -17.77
N MET A 238 15.01 -21.52 -17.74
CA MET A 238 15.88 -21.26 -18.88
C MET A 238 15.61 -22.24 -20.02
N ALA A 239 15.44 -23.53 -19.72
CA ALA A 239 15.05 -24.54 -20.68
C ALA A 239 13.67 -24.26 -21.29
N SER A 240 12.69 -23.90 -20.49
CA SER A 240 11.33 -23.53 -20.93
C SER A 240 11.35 -22.26 -21.81
N ARG A 241 12.14 -21.23 -21.43
CA ARG A 241 12.31 -20.03 -22.26
C ARG A 241 13.02 -20.31 -23.56
N LEU A 242 14.07 -21.14 -23.56
CA LEU A 242 14.76 -21.57 -24.78
C LEU A 242 13.82 -22.34 -25.70
N THR A 243 13.00 -23.23 -25.16
CA THR A 243 11.99 -23.96 -25.93
C THR A 243 10.92 -23.04 -26.54
N SER A 244 10.46 -22.04 -25.77
CA SER A 244 9.49 -21.06 -26.28
C SER A 244 10.08 -20.11 -27.32
N LEU A 245 11.35 -19.71 -27.18
CA LEU A 245 12.08 -18.97 -28.19
C LEU A 245 12.32 -19.80 -29.44
N GLY A 246 12.66 -21.09 -29.30
CA GLY A 246 12.77 -22.03 -30.41
C GLY A 246 11.49 -22.12 -31.23
N LYS A 247 10.34 -22.28 -30.58
CA LYS A 247 9.03 -22.28 -31.26
C LYS A 247 8.69 -20.97 -31.96
N LYS A 248 9.05 -19.83 -31.35
CA LYS A 248 8.85 -18.51 -31.99
C LYS A 248 9.75 -18.32 -33.21
N LEU A 249 11.01 -18.78 -33.16
CA LEU A 249 11.90 -18.76 -34.28
C LEU A 249 11.41 -19.67 -35.40
N GLU A 250 10.94 -20.88 -35.10
CA GLU A 250 10.34 -21.79 -36.06
C GLU A 250 9.13 -21.18 -36.78
N ALA A 251 8.24 -20.52 -36.02
CA ALA A 251 7.10 -19.79 -36.59
C ALA A 251 7.52 -18.61 -37.47
N MET A 252 8.57 -17.88 -37.08
CA MET A 252 9.15 -16.82 -37.94
C MET A 252 9.77 -17.36 -39.22
N VAL A 253 10.53 -18.45 -39.16
CA VAL A 253 11.11 -19.09 -40.32
C VAL A 253 10.02 -19.60 -41.26
N THR A 254 8.98 -20.21 -40.75
CA THR A 254 7.83 -20.65 -41.53
C THR A 254 7.10 -19.47 -42.19
N GLY A 255 6.92 -18.38 -41.48
CA GLY A 255 6.35 -17.13 -42.02
C GLY A 255 7.23 -16.51 -43.12
N LEU A 256 8.55 -16.49 -42.94
CA LEU A 256 9.50 -16.02 -43.95
C LEU A 256 9.48 -16.88 -45.19
N SER A 257 9.41 -18.21 -45.06
CA SER A 257 9.34 -19.11 -46.23
C SER A 257 8.05 -18.91 -47.03
N GLY A 258 6.91 -18.66 -46.32
CA GLY A 258 5.66 -18.28 -46.98
C GLY A 258 5.75 -16.94 -47.72
N THR A 259 6.39 -15.94 -47.11
CA THR A 259 6.62 -14.63 -47.77
C THR A 259 7.54 -14.76 -48.97
N GLN A 260 8.58 -15.60 -48.90
CA GLN A 260 9.47 -15.87 -50.02
C GLN A 260 8.77 -16.57 -51.16
N SER A 261 7.85 -17.48 -50.89
CA SER A 261 6.98 -18.11 -51.91
C SER A 261 6.10 -17.05 -52.58
N SER A 262 5.45 -16.19 -51.82
CA SER A 262 4.59 -15.12 -52.36
C SER A 262 5.38 -14.09 -53.21
N ILE A 263 6.60 -13.76 -52.82
CA ILE A 263 7.50 -12.90 -53.61
C ILE A 263 7.91 -13.61 -54.92
N GLY A 264 8.17 -14.92 -54.87
CA GLY A 264 8.45 -15.71 -56.03
C GLY A 264 7.28 -15.76 -57.02
N GLU A 265 6.05 -15.89 -56.54
CA GLU A 265 4.85 -15.83 -57.36
C GLU A 265 4.61 -14.46 -57.98
N ALA A 266 4.74 -13.42 -57.18
CA ALA A 266 4.64 -12.03 -57.68
C ALA A 266 5.70 -11.71 -58.74
N SER A 267 6.94 -12.18 -58.56
CA SER A 267 8.01 -12.01 -59.54
C SER A 267 7.70 -12.71 -60.87
N ARG A 268 7.15 -13.95 -60.84
CA ARG A 268 6.73 -14.66 -62.06
C ARG A 268 5.55 -13.99 -62.73
N ALA A 269 4.57 -13.48 -61.98
CA ALA A 269 3.46 -12.71 -62.52
C ALA A 269 3.94 -11.43 -63.21
N LEU A 270 4.89 -10.71 -62.58
CA LEU A 270 5.48 -9.51 -63.15
C LEU A 270 6.27 -9.82 -64.46
N GLU A 271 7.00 -10.92 -64.47
CA GLU A 271 7.73 -11.39 -65.68
C GLU A 271 6.78 -11.72 -66.81
N ALA A 272 5.64 -12.34 -66.52
CA ALA A 272 4.60 -12.65 -67.53
C ALA A 272 3.99 -11.36 -68.10
N VAL A 273 3.71 -10.35 -67.26
CA VAL A 273 3.17 -9.05 -67.67
C VAL A 273 4.20 -8.30 -68.56
N ILE A 274 5.45 -8.31 -68.17
CA ILE A 274 6.52 -7.66 -68.96
C ILE A 274 6.66 -8.35 -70.35
N LYS A 275 6.63 -9.69 -70.40
CA LYS A 275 6.67 -10.40 -71.69
C LYS A 275 5.43 -10.09 -72.57
N GLY A 276 4.23 -10.00 -71.99
CA GLY A 276 3.03 -9.57 -72.68
C GLY A 276 3.20 -8.18 -73.30
N HIS A 277 3.63 -7.22 -72.48
CA HIS A 277 3.88 -5.86 -72.98
C HIS A 277 4.96 -5.75 -74.08
N LEU A 278 6.02 -6.56 -74.00
CA LEU A 278 7.03 -6.61 -75.04
C LEU A 278 6.44 -7.11 -76.35
N GLN A 279 5.55 -8.13 -76.31
CA GLN A 279 4.82 -8.62 -77.49
C GLN A 279 3.91 -7.55 -78.06
N ASP A 280 3.13 -6.86 -77.25
CA ASP A 280 2.29 -5.76 -77.70
C ASP A 280 3.09 -4.63 -78.34
N TRP A 281 4.27 -4.29 -77.79
CA TRP A 281 5.17 -3.31 -78.38
C TRP A 281 5.67 -3.77 -79.74
N GLU A 282 5.97 -5.05 -79.93
CA GLU A 282 6.41 -5.62 -81.20
C GLU A 282 5.30 -5.54 -82.23
N GLU A 283 4.07 -5.88 -81.91
CA GLU A 283 2.92 -5.71 -82.80
C GLU A 283 2.64 -4.28 -83.20
N ILE A 284 2.70 -3.35 -82.16
CA ILE A 284 2.56 -1.92 -82.46
C ILE A 284 3.65 -1.39 -83.34
N SER A 285 4.87 -1.86 -83.19
CA SER A 285 6.01 -1.44 -84.03
C SER A 285 5.86 -1.95 -85.49
N VAL A 286 5.36 -3.15 -85.64
CA VAL A 286 5.06 -3.74 -86.98
C VAL A 286 3.88 -3.00 -87.62
N SER A 287 2.85 -2.67 -86.87
CA SER A 287 1.72 -1.90 -87.39
C SER A 287 2.10 -0.47 -87.78
N LEU A 288 2.92 0.19 -86.98
CA LEU A 288 3.50 1.52 -87.32
C LEU A 288 4.34 1.49 -88.64
N LYS A 289 5.18 0.46 -88.80
CA LYS A 289 5.93 0.28 -90.06
C LYS A 289 5.01 0.06 -91.28
N LYS A 290 3.87 -0.69 -91.07
CA LYS A 290 2.90 -0.89 -92.11
C LYS A 290 2.18 0.39 -92.53
N ILE A 291 1.84 1.23 -91.55
CA ILE A 291 1.24 2.55 -91.72
C ILE A 291 2.21 3.48 -92.49
N ASP A 292 3.48 3.52 -92.05
CA ASP A 292 4.49 4.31 -92.72
C ASP A 292 4.74 3.88 -94.20
N GLN A 293 4.72 2.57 -94.46
CA GLN A 293 4.79 2.07 -95.84
C GLN A 293 3.53 2.43 -96.63
N THR A 294 2.36 2.35 -96.10
CA THR A 294 1.10 2.67 -96.75
C THR A 294 1.03 4.19 -97.07
N MET A 295 1.50 5.01 -96.14
CA MET A 295 1.60 6.46 -96.34
C MET A 295 2.59 6.85 -97.45
N LYS A 296 3.76 6.16 -97.51
CA LYS A 296 4.74 6.38 -98.56
C LYS A 296 4.27 5.90 -99.94
N GLN A 297 3.41 4.89 -100.02
CA GLN A 297 2.80 4.44 -101.26
C GLN A 297 1.61 5.30 -101.67
N GLY A 298 0.87 5.90 -100.76
CA GLY A 298 -0.29 6.76 -101.07
C GLY A 298 0.11 8.19 -101.53
N PHE A 299 1.34 8.63 -101.38
CA PHE A 299 1.84 9.93 -101.85
C PHE A 299 2.54 9.85 -103.20
N ARG A 300 2.43 8.74 -103.90
CA ARG A 300 2.84 8.65 -105.31
C ARG A 300 1.58 8.59 -106.22
N LEU A 301 1.01 9.77 -106.40
CA LEU A 301 0.14 10.12 -107.46
C LEU A 301 0.64 11.43 -108.08
#